data_3c425c11454148a591de4d16eed6b0ae
#
_entry.id   3c425c11454148a591de4d16eed6b0ae
#
_cell.length_a   1.000
_cell.length_b   1.000
_cell.length_c   1.000
_cell.angle_alpha   90.00
_cell.angle_beta   90.00
_cell.angle_gamma   90.00
#
_symmetry.space_group_name_H-M   'P 1'
#
loop_
_entity.id
_entity.type
_entity.pdbx_description
1 polymer ?
#
loop_
_entity_poly.entity_id
_entity_poly.type
_entity_poly.pdbx_seq_one_letter_code
_entity_poly.pdbx_strand_id
1 'polypeptide(L)'
;GVSVEGGKYVYVRGLGDRYTKTMLNGMDVPGLDPDRNSLQLDIFPTNILDNLLVVKSASAEYPSDFTGGIVDIVTKDFPSKASHSISFGTGYNSIMHFQDNFLSYKGSSTDALGFDNGQRNRPISRYQPIPGTFEINSALTTLTNLFDKQLAADRGTSSNDFSFGFTTGNQFNLKNDKQWGYQLASSYNH
;
A
#
# COMPACT_ATOMS: atom_id res chain seq x y z
N GLY A 1 5.91 23.60 -9.61
CA GLY A 1 5.73 22.31 -10.16
C GLY A 1 5.33 21.30 -9.10
N VAL A 2 4.54 20.35 -9.54
CA VAL A 2 4.23 19.13 -8.80
C VAL A 2 4.63 17.98 -9.71
N SER A 3 5.30 16.97 -9.19
CA SER A 3 5.67 15.76 -9.92
C SER A 3 5.27 14.54 -9.09
N VAL A 4 5.06 13.42 -9.76
CA VAL A 4 4.75 12.14 -9.12
C VAL A 4 5.86 11.15 -9.49
N GLU A 5 6.46 10.53 -8.50
CA GLU A 5 7.50 9.52 -8.69
C GLU A 5 6.89 8.12 -8.49
N GLY A 6 7.15 7.24 -9.45
CA GLY A 6 6.69 5.85 -9.41
C GLY A 6 5.17 5.67 -9.31
N GLY A 7 4.38 6.71 -9.64
CA GLY A 7 2.92 6.69 -9.48
C GLY A 7 2.44 6.73 -8.02
N LYS A 8 3.36 6.84 -7.05
CA LYS A 8 3.07 6.66 -5.62
C LYS A 8 3.29 7.91 -4.79
N TYR A 9 4.39 8.63 -5.03
CA TYR A 9 4.83 9.73 -4.19
C TYR A 9 4.70 11.06 -4.91
N VAL A 10 4.18 12.08 -4.23
CA VAL A 10 4.06 13.44 -4.77
C VAL A 10 5.19 14.30 -4.26
N TYR A 11 5.87 14.99 -5.18
CA TYR A 11 6.91 15.97 -4.88
C TYR A 11 6.45 17.35 -5.27
N VAL A 12 6.65 18.29 -4.38
CA VAL A 12 6.30 19.69 -4.61
C VAL A 12 7.57 20.53 -4.81
N ARG A 13 7.61 21.31 -5.87
CA ARG A 13 8.76 22.16 -6.25
C ARG A 13 10.06 21.40 -6.52
N GLY A 14 9.98 20.11 -6.84
CA GLY A 14 11.17 19.27 -7.03
C GLY A 14 11.96 18.96 -5.77
N LEU A 15 11.40 19.28 -4.59
CA LEU A 15 12.02 18.95 -3.32
C LEU A 15 11.62 17.52 -2.91
N GLY A 16 12.58 16.82 -2.30
CA GLY A 16 12.37 15.46 -1.82
C GLY A 16 11.27 15.35 -0.76
N ASP A 17 10.86 14.15 -0.49
CA ASP A 17 9.71 13.83 0.39
C ASP A 17 9.87 14.36 1.83
N ARG A 18 11.10 14.49 2.34
CA ARG A 18 11.35 15.11 3.66
C ARG A 18 10.88 16.57 3.78
N TYR A 19 10.65 17.24 2.63
CA TYR A 19 10.20 18.63 2.55
C TYR A 19 8.73 18.75 2.17
N THR A 20 8.08 17.63 1.80
CA THR A 20 6.68 17.57 1.41
C THR A 20 5.91 16.82 2.50
N LYS A 21 4.82 17.40 2.94
CA LYS A 21 3.95 16.81 3.95
C LYS A 21 2.66 16.31 3.29
N THR A 22 2.19 15.16 3.71
CA THR A 22 0.91 14.61 3.23
C THR A 22 -0.13 14.69 4.34
N MET A 23 -1.30 15.16 3.98
CA MET A 23 -2.47 15.24 4.86
C MET A 23 -3.63 14.47 4.24
N LEU A 24 -4.56 14.07 5.06
CA LEU A 24 -5.83 13.45 4.64
C LEU A 24 -6.97 14.22 5.31
N ASN A 25 -7.79 14.88 4.50
CA ASN A 25 -8.88 15.74 4.96
C ASN A 25 -8.43 16.76 6.03
N GLY A 26 -7.29 17.39 5.81
CA GLY A 26 -6.72 18.37 6.74
C GLY A 26 -6.01 17.77 7.96
N MET A 27 -5.95 16.45 8.10
CA MET A 27 -5.24 15.78 9.19
C MET A 27 -3.89 15.23 8.72
N ASP A 28 -2.88 15.36 9.57
CA ASP A 28 -1.55 14.81 9.32
C ASP A 28 -1.58 13.28 9.34
N VAL A 29 -1.06 12.66 8.29
CA VAL A 29 -0.98 11.19 8.18
C VAL A 29 0.48 10.80 7.95
N PRO A 30 1.06 9.95 8.82
CA PRO A 30 2.43 9.49 8.64
C PRO A 30 2.58 8.60 7.42
N GLY A 31 3.75 8.63 6.80
CA GLY A 31 4.13 7.70 5.75
C GLY A 31 4.15 6.24 6.27
N LEU A 32 3.84 5.30 5.42
CA LEU A 32 3.93 3.86 5.73
C LEU A 32 5.36 3.32 5.61
N ASP A 33 6.19 4.01 4.84
CA ASP A 33 7.59 3.69 4.65
C ASP A 33 8.40 4.38 5.76
N PRO A 34 9.16 3.66 6.59
CA PRO A 34 9.94 4.24 7.70
C PRO A 34 11.03 5.20 7.22
N ASP A 35 11.46 5.08 5.96
CA ASP A 35 12.50 5.92 5.37
C ASP A 35 11.93 7.15 4.62
N ARG A 36 10.60 7.29 4.56
CA ARG A 36 9.90 8.36 3.82
C ARG A 36 8.84 9.06 4.67
N ASN A 37 8.76 10.37 4.53
CA ASN A 37 7.76 11.18 5.24
C ASN A 37 6.45 11.35 4.45
N SER A 38 6.47 11.12 3.14
CA SER A 38 5.28 11.26 2.32
C SER A 38 4.47 9.96 2.27
N LEU A 39 3.15 10.09 2.31
CA LEU A 39 2.23 8.98 2.19
C LEU A 39 2.14 8.54 0.72
N GLN A 40 2.07 7.24 0.50
CA GLN A 40 1.85 6.67 -0.82
C GLN A 40 0.41 6.92 -1.28
N LEU A 41 0.23 7.49 -2.47
CA LEU A 41 -1.11 7.78 -3.00
C LEU A 41 -1.86 6.52 -3.45
N ASP A 42 -1.13 5.46 -3.82
CA ASP A 42 -1.70 4.22 -4.33
C ASP A 42 -2.43 3.37 -3.27
N ILE A 43 -2.28 3.70 -1.98
CA ILE A 43 -3.07 3.05 -0.92
C ILE A 43 -4.55 3.49 -0.92
N PHE A 44 -4.86 4.63 -1.55
CA PHE A 44 -6.22 5.12 -1.62
C PHE A 44 -6.89 4.68 -2.92
N PRO A 45 -8.02 3.99 -2.85
CA PRO A 45 -8.83 3.74 -4.03
C PRO A 45 -9.22 5.06 -4.70
N THR A 46 -8.92 5.23 -5.98
CA THR A 46 -9.13 6.49 -6.70
C THR A 46 -10.60 6.93 -6.73
N ASN A 47 -11.51 6.01 -6.59
CA ASN A 47 -12.95 6.26 -6.59
C ASN A 47 -13.48 6.91 -5.30
N ILE A 48 -12.72 6.91 -4.20
CA ILE A 48 -13.05 7.66 -2.98
C ILE A 48 -12.41 9.05 -2.95
N LEU A 49 -11.47 9.33 -3.84
CA LEU A 49 -10.80 10.63 -3.89
C LEU A 49 -11.70 11.64 -4.60
N ASP A 50 -11.83 12.81 -3.99
CA ASP A 50 -12.47 13.97 -4.61
C ASP A 50 -11.43 14.87 -5.25
N ASN A 51 -10.44 15.28 -4.47
CA ASN A 51 -9.46 16.27 -4.87
C ASN A 51 -8.11 16.02 -4.23
N LEU A 52 -7.05 16.53 -4.86
CA LEU A 52 -5.71 16.65 -4.30
C LEU A 52 -5.37 18.13 -4.22
N LEU A 53 -5.40 18.69 -3.02
CA LEU A 53 -5.04 20.07 -2.78
C LEU A 53 -3.54 20.18 -2.51
N VAL A 54 -2.86 20.99 -3.32
CA VAL A 54 -1.42 21.24 -3.13
C VAL A 54 -1.20 22.65 -2.61
N VAL A 55 -0.83 22.75 -1.35
CA VAL A 55 -0.53 24.01 -0.68
C VAL A 55 0.96 24.28 -0.74
N LYS A 56 1.32 25.42 -1.32
CA LYS A 56 2.73 25.82 -1.55
C LYS A 56 3.18 26.99 -0.69
N SER A 57 2.27 27.60 0.04
CA SER A 57 2.55 28.76 0.89
C SER A 57 2.15 28.47 2.31
N ALA A 58 2.95 28.91 3.26
CA ALA A 58 2.61 28.80 4.68
C ALA A 58 1.38 29.64 5.00
N SER A 59 0.47 29.07 5.80
CA SER A 59 -0.70 29.73 6.36
C SER A 59 -0.87 29.25 7.80
N ALA A 60 -1.53 30.03 8.63
CA ALA A 60 -1.72 29.71 10.05
C ALA A 60 -2.57 28.45 10.28
N GLU A 61 -3.31 28.00 9.29
CA GLU A 61 -4.14 26.78 9.34
C GLU A 61 -3.38 25.48 9.10
N TYR A 62 -2.15 25.58 8.60
CA TYR A 62 -1.33 24.42 8.27
C TYR A 62 -0.17 24.25 9.25
N PRO A 63 0.32 22.99 9.44
CA PRO A 63 1.53 22.75 10.22
C PRO A 63 2.72 23.52 9.66
N SER A 64 3.61 23.95 10.54
CA SER A 64 4.80 24.75 10.17
C SER A 64 6.02 23.92 9.75
N ASP A 65 5.93 22.61 9.76
CA ASP A 65 7.03 21.67 9.57
C ASP A 65 7.22 21.23 8.09
N PHE A 66 6.77 22.05 7.14
CA PHE A 66 7.02 21.82 5.71
C PHE A 66 7.76 23.00 5.07
N THR A 67 8.56 22.71 4.05
CA THR A 67 9.27 23.72 3.25
C THR A 67 8.96 23.63 1.76
N GLY A 68 8.67 22.44 1.26
CA GLY A 68 8.31 22.21 -0.16
C GLY A 68 6.85 22.51 -0.43
N GLY A 69 5.98 21.90 0.32
CA GLY A 69 4.52 22.02 0.21
C GLY A 69 3.79 20.93 0.96
N ILE A 70 2.49 21.12 1.08
CA ILE A 70 1.56 20.13 1.62
C ILE A 70 0.73 19.56 0.48
N VAL A 71 0.52 18.25 0.50
CA VAL A 71 -0.43 17.55 -0.38
C VAL A 71 -1.57 17.05 0.51
N ASP A 72 -2.71 17.71 0.45
CA ASP A 72 -3.89 17.28 1.19
C ASP A 72 -4.79 16.44 0.26
N ILE A 73 -5.01 15.22 0.67
CA ILE A 73 -5.86 14.24 -0.01
C ILE A 73 -7.27 14.44 0.52
N VAL A 74 -8.16 14.95 -0.32
CA VAL A 74 -9.56 15.19 0.04
C VAL A 74 -10.40 14.03 -0.47
N THR A 75 -11.10 13.37 0.44
CA THR A 75 -12.02 12.29 0.09
C THR A 75 -13.39 12.83 -0.26
N LYS A 76 -14.12 12.11 -1.13
CA LYS A 76 -15.50 12.42 -1.44
C LYS A 76 -16.39 12.32 -0.21
N ASP A 77 -17.33 13.20 -0.12
CA ASP A 77 -18.49 13.02 0.74
C ASP A 77 -19.34 11.84 0.27
N PHE A 78 -20.20 11.32 1.15
CA PHE A 78 -21.15 10.29 0.75
C PHE A 78 -22.10 10.83 -0.36
N PRO A 79 -22.42 10.01 -1.38
CA PRO A 79 -23.19 10.46 -2.51
C PRO A 79 -24.62 10.77 -2.12
N SER A 80 -25.20 11.83 -2.70
CA SER A 80 -26.58 12.25 -2.45
C SER A 80 -27.65 11.26 -2.95
N LYS A 81 -27.25 10.30 -3.79
CA LYS A 81 -28.09 9.21 -4.30
C LYS A 81 -27.30 7.91 -4.26
N ALA A 82 -28.01 6.79 -4.15
CA ALA A 82 -27.39 5.47 -4.23
C ALA A 82 -26.53 5.37 -5.49
N SER A 83 -25.28 5.02 -5.32
CA SER A 83 -24.33 4.81 -6.41
C SER A 83 -23.54 3.52 -6.17
N HIS A 84 -23.35 2.76 -7.24
CA HIS A 84 -22.58 1.54 -7.25
C HIS A 84 -21.67 1.56 -8.47
N SER A 85 -20.42 1.17 -8.30
CA SER A 85 -19.46 1.11 -9.39
C SER A 85 -18.59 -0.13 -9.22
N ILE A 86 -18.38 -0.83 -10.32
CA ILE A 86 -17.44 -1.94 -10.42
C ILE A 86 -16.53 -1.61 -11.59
N SER A 87 -15.23 -1.74 -11.39
CA SER A 87 -14.22 -1.55 -12.42
C SER A 87 -13.30 -2.76 -12.49
N PHE A 88 -12.93 -3.12 -13.69
CA PHE A 88 -11.92 -4.14 -13.97
C PHE A 88 -10.92 -3.57 -14.96
N GLY A 89 -9.65 -3.74 -14.70
CA GLY A 89 -8.57 -3.31 -15.57
C GLY A 89 -7.57 -4.43 -15.77
N THR A 90 -6.92 -4.46 -16.92
CA THR A 90 -5.80 -5.36 -17.18
C THR A 90 -4.72 -4.61 -17.93
N GLY A 91 -3.46 -4.89 -17.59
CA GLY A 91 -2.28 -4.34 -18.23
C GLY A 91 -1.50 -5.43 -18.96
N TYR A 92 -0.91 -5.10 -20.10
CA TYR A 92 -0.02 -6.00 -20.84
C TYR A 92 1.23 -5.26 -21.26
N ASN A 93 2.37 -5.86 -20.95
CA ASN A 93 3.68 -5.41 -21.41
C ASN A 93 4.41 -6.62 -22.02
N SER A 94 4.71 -6.55 -23.31
CA SER A 94 5.32 -7.64 -24.07
C SER A 94 6.74 -8.04 -23.61
N ILE A 95 7.40 -7.15 -22.86
CA ILE A 95 8.75 -7.42 -22.34
C ILE A 95 8.69 -8.13 -20.99
N MET A 96 7.65 -7.87 -20.21
CA MET A 96 7.54 -8.35 -18.82
C MET A 96 6.58 -9.52 -18.66
N HIS A 97 5.45 -9.53 -19.39
CA HIS A 97 4.39 -10.49 -19.17
C HIS A 97 4.53 -11.72 -20.06
N PHE A 98 4.14 -12.87 -19.52
CA PHE A 98 4.19 -14.17 -20.17
C PHE A 98 5.61 -14.59 -20.57
N GLN A 99 6.62 -14.16 -19.79
CA GLN A 99 8.00 -14.54 -20.00
C GLN A 99 8.34 -15.77 -19.16
N ASP A 100 8.85 -16.84 -19.80
CA ASP A 100 9.16 -18.12 -19.15
C ASP A 100 10.42 -18.08 -18.27
N ASN A 101 11.21 -17.02 -18.35
CA ASN A 101 12.43 -16.84 -17.56
C ASN A 101 12.26 -15.84 -16.41
N PHE A 102 11.04 -15.55 -16.00
CA PHE A 102 10.76 -14.68 -14.88
C PHE A 102 11.29 -15.29 -13.59
N LEU A 103 12.10 -14.52 -12.85
CA LEU A 103 12.63 -14.97 -11.57
C LEU A 103 11.62 -14.70 -10.47
N SER A 104 11.22 -15.73 -9.78
CA SER A 104 10.24 -15.72 -8.72
C SER A 104 10.74 -16.52 -7.52
N TYR A 105 9.95 -16.61 -6.49
CA TYR A 105 10.17 -17.48 -5.35
C TYR A 105 8.88 -18.27 -5.07
N LYS A 106 9.03 -19.39 -4.38
CA LYS A 106 7.87 -20.18 -3.97
C LYS A 106 7.11 -19.47 -2.86
N GLY A 107 6.11 -18.71 -3.24
CA GLY A 107 5.21 -18.01 -2.34
C GLY A 107 4.14 -18.92 -1.73
N SER A 108 3.34 -18.34 -0.84
CA SER A 108 2.15 -19.00 -0.29
C SER A 108 0.94 -18.83 -1.21
N SER A 109 -0.08 -19.66 -1.04
CA SER A 109 -1.33 -19.56 -1.81
C SER A 109 -2.13 -18.30 -1.54
N THR A 110 -1.81 -17.58 -0.46
CA THR A 110 -2.49 -16.37 -0.03
C THR A 110 -1.71 -15.08 -0.31
N ASP A 111 -0.50 -15.19 -0.86
CA ASP A 111 0.36 -14.04 -1.17
C ASP A 111 -0.31 -13.06 -2.14
N ALA A 112 -1.03 -13.58 -3.13
CA ALA A 112 -1.79 -12.75 -4.07
C ALA A 112 -2.85 -11.86 -3.38
N LEU A 113 -3.32 -12.23 -2.21
CA LEU A 113 -4.26 -11.45 -1.40
C LEU A 113 -3.57 -10.59 -0.33
N GLY A 114 -2.24 -10.60 -0.27
CA GLY A 114 -1.46 -9.87 0.72
C GLY A 114 -1.47 -10.50 2.12
N PHE A 115 -1.92 -11.74 2.26
CA PHE A 115 -1.98 -12.44 3.55
C PHE A 115 -0.94 -13.55 3.64
N ASP A 116 -0.20 -13.57 4.76
CA ASP A 116 0.68 -14.69 5.07
C ASP A 116 -0.14 -15.85 5.67
N ASN A 117 0.06 -17.06 5.13
CA ASN A 117 -0.56 -18.28 5.63
C ASN A 117 0.27 -18.99 6.72
N GLY A 118 1.30 -18.33 7.23
CA GLY A 118 2.24 -18.90 8.20
C GLY A 118 3.53 -19.47 7.60
N GLN A 119 3.68 -19.45 6.26
CA GLN A 119 4.90 -19.94 5.60
C GLN A 119 6.14 -19.14 6.01
N ARG A 120 5.98 -17.84 6.32
CA ARG A 120 7.07 -16.96 6.77
C ARG A 120 7.27 -16.96 8.27
N ASN A 121 6.50 -17.77 9.00
CA ASN A 121 6.66 -17.86 10.45
C ASN A 121 8.01 -18.48 10.79
N ARG A 122 8.58 -17.97 11.86
CA ARG A 122 9.81 -18.54 12.39
C ARG A 122 9.57 -19.98 12.88
N PRO A 123 10.30 -20.99 12.38
CA PRO A 123 10.03 -22.39 12.66
C PRO A 123 10.44 -22.82 14.10
N ILE A 124 11.11 -21.91 14.84
CA ILE A 124 11.55 -22.16 16.22
C ILE A 124 10.89 -21.18 17.18
N SER A 125 10.69 -21.61 18.41
CA SER A 125 10.16 -20.73 19.47
C SER A 125 11.07 -19.52 19.70
N ARG A 126 10.46 -18.38 20.05
CA ARG A 126 11.18 -17.16 20.43
C ARG A 126 12.13 -17.37 21.61
N TYR A 127 11.77 -18.30 22.50
CA TYR A 127 12.50 -18.59 23.73
C TYR A 127 13.40 -19.83 23.62
N GLN A 128 13.51 -20.42 22.41
CA GLN A 128 14.38 -21.57 22.20
C GLN A 128 15.83 -21.15 22.35
N PRO A 129 16.59 -21.77 23.29
CA PRO A 129 18.03 -21.55 23.38
C PRO A 129 18.70 -22.01 22.07
N ILE A 130 19.55 -21.18 21.51
CA ILE A 130 20.34 -21.54 20.33
C ILE A 130 21.76 -21.90 20.82
N PRO A 131 22.23 -23.11 20.53
CA PRO A 131 23.60 -23.52 20.89
C PRO A 131 24.64 -22.62 20.22
N GLY A 132 25.81 -22.46 20.87
CA GLY A 132 26.90 -21.69 20.31
C GLY A 132 27.40 -22.27 18.98
N THR A 133 27.88 -21.41 18.10
CA THR A 133 28.30 -21.77 16.72
C THR A 133 29.66 -22.44 16.66
N PHE A 134 30.42 -22.43 17.76
CA PHE A 134 31.79 -22.97 17.81
C PHE A 134 31.88 -24.47 18.17
N GLU A 135 30.73 -25.08 18.49
CA GLU A 135 30.66 -26.51 18.81
C GLU A 135 29.90 -27.25 17.71
N ILE A 136 30.45 -28.41 17.29
CA ILE A 136 29.70 -29.35 16.43
C ILE A 136 28.59 -29.94 17.30
N ASN A 137 27.39 -29.38 17.16
CA ASN A 137 26.26 -29.74 17.99
C ASN A 137 25.10 -30.25 17.10
N SER A 138 24.68 -31.49 17.36
CA SER A 138 23.52 -32.09 16.67
C SER A 138 22.24 -31.28 16.87
N ALA A 139 22.08 -30.63 18.02
CA ALA A 139 20.94 -29.77 18.29
C ALA A 139 20.92 -28.51 17.38
N LEU A 140 22.07 -27.90 17.11
CA LEU A 140 22.21 -26.79 16.19
C LEU A 140 21.80 -27.22 14.75
N THR A 141 22.30 -28.38 14.32
CA THR A 141 21.95 -28.96 13.01
C THR A 141 20.44 -29.23 12.90
N THR A 142 19.85 -29.77 13.96
CA THR A 142 18.38 -30.02 14.00
C THR A 142 17.60 -28.71 13.90
N LEU A 143 17.97 -27.67 14.64
CA LEU A 143 17.33 -26.37 14.59
C LEU A 143 17.48 -25.71 13.21
N THR A 144 18.68 -25.77 12.63
CA THR A 144 18.95 -25.22 11.30
C THR A 144 18.13 -25.91 10.20
N ASN A 145 17.92 -27.22 10.33
CA ASN A 145 17.12 -27.98 9.36
C ASN A 145 15.60 -27.64 9.39
N LEU A 146 15.12 -26.95 10.40
CA LEU A 146 13.73 -26.48 10.46
C LEU A 146 13.48 -25.24 9.56
N PHE A 147 14.53 -24.50 9.22
CA PHE A 147 14.41 -23.35 8.32
C PHE A 147 14.31 -23.80 6.86
N ASP A 148 13.55 -23.03 6.09
CA ASP A 148 13.54 -23.20 4.64
C ASP A 148 14.93 -22.91 4.07
N LYS A 149 15.44 -23.82 3.26
CA LYS A 149 16.78 -23.75 2.68
C LYS A 149 16.78 -23.19 1.26
N GLN A 150 15.63 -22.82 0.74
CA GLN A 150 15.54 -22.26 -0.61
C GLN A 150 16.03 -20.80 -0.59
N LEU A 151 17.27 -20.60 -1.00
CA LEU A 151 17.90 -19.28 -1.11
C LEU A 151 17.98 -18.79 -2.57
N ALA A 152 17.70 -19.68 -3.52
CA ALA A 152 17.73 -19.33 -4.94
C ALA A 152 16.33 -18.97 -5.45
N ALA A 153 16.29 -18.06 -6.42
CA ALA A 153 15.06 -17.77 -7.14
C ALA A 153 14.69 -18.94 -8.04
N ASP A 154 13.40 -19.23 -8.16
CA ASP A 154 12.83 -20.16 -9.12
C ASP A 154 12.51 -19.43 -10.42
N ARG A 155 12.58 -20.16 -11.55
CA ARG A 155 12.11 -19.66 -12.83
C ARG A 155 10.65 -20.05 -13.02
N GLY A 156 9.86 -19.08 -13.42
CA GLY A 156 8.44 -19.28 -13.73
C GLY A 156 8.00 -18.38 -14.87
N THR A 157 6.74 -18.50 -15.23
CA THR A 157 6.11 -17.62 -16.22
C THR A 157 5.46 -16.44 -15.50
N SER A 158 5.79 -15.22 -15.91
CA SER A 158 5.15 -14.02 -15.38
C SER A 158 3.69 -13.91 -15.84
N SER A 159 2.81 -13.47 -14.96
CA SER A 159 1.41 -13.17 -15.28
C SER A 159 1.25 -11.73 -15.79
N ASN A 160 0.09 -11.41 -16.33
CA ASN A 160 -0.29 -10.03 -16.64
C ASN A 160 -0.78 -9.29 -15.41
N ASP A 161 -0.72 -7.97 -15.47
CA ASP A 161 -1.30 -7.11 -14.44
C ASP A 161 -2.83 -7.14 -14.55
N PHE A 162 -3.50 -7.11 -13.41
CA PHE A 162 -4.94 -6.91 -13.35
C PHE A 162 -5.32 -6.07 -12.13
N SER A 163 -6.41 -5.34 -12.27
CA SER A 163 -6.96 -4.54 -11.20
C SER A 163 -8.46 -4.74 -11.10
N PHE A 164 -8.95 -4.67 -9.89
CA PHE A 164 -10.37 -4.73 -9.57
C PHE A 164 -10.72 -3.59 -8.62
N GLY A 165 -11.81 -2.89 -8.87
CA GLY A 165 -12.32 -1.85 -8.00
C GLY A 165 -13.82 -1.99 -7.78
N PHE A 166 -14.23 -1.74 -6.55
CA PHE A 166 -15.64 -1.71 -6.16
C PHE A 166 -15.90 -0.46 -5.32
N THR A 167 -17.01 0.21 -5.58
CA THR A 167 -17.46 1.34 -4.75
C THR A 167 -18.96 1.25 -4.58
N THR A 168 -19.43 1.51 -3.38
CA THR A 168 -20.86 1.67 -3.09
C THR A 168 -21.05 2.80 -2.08
N GLY A 169 -22.12 3.55 -2.26
CA GLY A 169 -22.46 4.62 -1.33
C GLY A 169 -23.93 5.03 -1.47
N ASN A 170 -24.46 5.57 -0.40
CA ASN A 170 -25.82 6.10 -0.36
C ASN A 170 -25.97 7.12 0.78
N GLN A 171 -26.99 7.94 0.66
CA GLN A 171 -27.40 8.90 1.68
C GLN A 171 -28.87 8.68 2.02
N PHE A 172 -29.20 8.78 3.30
CA PHE A 172 -30.56 8.69 3.83
C PHE A 172 -30.91 9.98 4.55
N ASN A 173 -32.04 10.57 4.19
CA ASN A 173 -32.59 11.71 4.89
C ASN A 173 -33.42 11.21 6.08
N LEU A 174 -33.04 11.62 7.27
CA LEU A 174 -33.73 11.31 8.51
C LEU A 174 -34.68 12.46 8.88
N LYS A 175 -35.51 12.23 9.90
CA LYS A 175 -36.38 13.30 10.45
C LYS A 175 -35.52 14.43 11.04
N ASN A 176 -36.06 15.67 11.03
CA ASN A 176 -35.41 16.88 11.54
C ASN A 176 -34.16 17.31 10.75
N ASP A 177 -34.22 17.26 9.43
CA ASP A 177 -33.14 17.67 8.50
C ASP A 177 -31.77 17.01 8.76
N LYS A 178 -31.79 15.86 9.48
CA LYS A 178 -30.59 15.05 9.66
C LYS A 178 -30.36 14.16 8.47
N GLN A 179 -29.11 14.00 8.10
CA GLN A 179 -28.68 13.12 7.02
C GLN A 179 -27.72 12.09 7.57
N TRP A 180 -27.84 10.87 7.08
CA TRP A 180 -26.89 9.80 7.31
C TRP A 180 -26.46 9.22 5.97
N GLY A 181 -25.18 9.03 5.78
CA GLY A 181 -24.66 8.46 4.55
C GLY A 181 -23.48 7.52 4.83
N TYR A 182 -23.21 6.69 3.84
CA TYR A 182 -22.03 5.84 3.82
C TYR A 182 -21.40 5.82 2.44
N GLN A 183 -20.10 5.62 2.43
CA GLN A 183 -19.35 5.28 1.24
C GLN A 183 -18.35 4.19 1.58
N LEU A 184 -18.33 3.13 0.77
CA LEU A 184 -17.39 2.03 0.88
C LEU A 184 -16.69 1.86 -0.47
N ALA A 185 -15.38 1.76 -0.45
CA ALA A 185 -14.59 1.46 -1.62
C ALA A 185 -13.55 0.38 -1.30
N SER A 186 -13.26 -0.45 -2.29
CA SER A 186 -12.21 -1.45 -2.25
C SER A 186 -11.51 -1.49 -3.59
N SER A 187 -10.20 -1.67 -3.57
CA SER A 187 -9.40 -1.89 -4.78
C SER A 187 -8.41 -3.01 -4.55
N TYR A 188 -8.11 -3.73 -5.60
CA TYR A 188 -7.07 -4.74 -5.65
C TYR A 188 -6.27 -4.55 -6.93
N ASN A 189 -4.96 -4.54 -6.82
CA ASN A 189 -4.02 -4.46 -7.94
C ASN A 189 -2.99 -5.57 -7.80
N HIS A 190 -2.74 -6.27 -8.90
CA HIS A 190 -1.74 -7.34 -9.01
C HIS A 190 -0.77 -7.02 -10.11
#